data_5f6b0d85a8560d1177981b32ff3d0cc9
#
_entry.id   5f6b0d85a8560d1177981b32ff3d0cc9
#
_cell.length_a   1.000
_cell.length_b   1.000
_cell.length_c   1.000
_cell.angle_alpha   90.00
_cell.angle_beta   90.00
_cell.angle_gamma   90.00
#
_symmetry.space_group_name_H-M   'P 1'
#
loop_
_entity.id
_entity.type
_entity.pdbx_description
1 polymer ?
#
loop_
_entity_poly.entity_id
_entity_poly.type
_entity_poly.pdbx_seq_one_letter_code
_entity_poly.pdbx_strand_id
1 'polypeptide(L)'
;CRYCQLRAGSAFGTLVYFKKNNVEIISGDLSDYDFTTEMGKTWKNQFCSSCGTTILMHLEAWPGDIGVAGGTFDPPTFWYELSGEVFMRSKGHFVGEINAPRKMDTWFNYESKGAVEDRMDGKKN
;
A
#
# COMPACT_ATOMS: atom_id res chain seq x y z
N CYS A 1 -5.18 -2.73 4.32
CA CYS A 1 -3.95 -3.20 5.00
C CYS A 1 -3.56 -2.19 6.06
N ARG A 2 -3.26 -2.67 7.27
CA ARG A 2 -2.90 -1.78 8.40
C ARG A 2 -1.65 -0.94 8.10
N TYR A 3 -0.66 -1.52 7.43
CA TYR A 3 0.54 -0.77 7.02
C TYR A 3 0.21 0.34 6.04
N CYS A 4 -0.70 0.09 5.09
CA CYS A 4 -1.19 1.13 4.17
C CYS A 4 -1.90 2.25 4.90
N GLN A 5 -2.76 1.91 5.87
CA GLN A 5 -3.44 2.90 6.72
C GLN A 5 -2.44 3.80 7.45
N LEU A 6 -1.39 3.19 8.02
CA LEU A 6 -0.34 3.94 8.72
C LEU A 6 0.45 4.85 7.77
N ARG A 7 0.83 4.36 6.59
CA ARG A 7 1.62 5.15 5.64
C ARG A 7 0.81 6.27 4.98
N ALA A 8 -0.46 6.00 4.68
CA ALA A 8 -1.34 6.99 4.08
C ALA A 8 -2.02 7.94 5.08
N GLY A 9 -2.04 7.58 6.37
CA GLY A 9 -2.80 8.32 7.38
C GLY A 9 -4.30 8.34 7.09
N SER A 10 -4.84 7.26 6.48
CA SER A 10 -6.23 7.19 6.05
C SER A 10 -6.80 5.78 6.22
N ALA A 11 -8.07 5.60 5.85
CA ALA A 11 -8.75 4.30 5.97
C ALA A 11 -8.15 3.19 5.09
N PHE A 12 -7.47 3.55 4.00
CA PHE A 12 -6.78 2.63 3.09
C PHE A 12 -5.70 3.35 2.30
N GLY A 13 -4.79 2.60 1.70
CA GLY A 13 -3.86 3.08 0.69
C GLY A 13 -4.26 2.57 -0.69
N THR A 14 -4.03 3.36 -1.71
CA THR A 14 -4.18 2.96 -3.10
C THR A 14 -2.80 2.92 -3.74
N LEU A 15 -2.49 1.79 -4.39
CA LEU A 15 -1.20 1.55 -5.01
C LEU A 15 -1.39 1.17 -6.47
N VAL A 16 -0.64 1.80 -7.34
CA VAL A 16 -0.54 1.43 -8.75
C VAL A 16 0.83 0.85 -9.00
N TYR A 17 0.89 -0.41 -9.46
CA TYR A 17 2.14 -1.12 -9.65
C TYR A 17 2.63 -1.00 -11.09
N PHE A 18 3.90 -0.68 -11.22
CA PHE A 18 4.63 -0.66 -12.50
C PHE A 18 5.81 -1.62 -12.44
N LYS A 19 6.23 -2.12 -13.59
CA LYS A 19 7.50 -2.83 -13.67
C LYS A 19 8.64 -1.90 -13.28
N LYS A 20 9.54 -2.39 -12.47
CA LYS A 20 10.63 -1.59 -11.89
C LYS A 20 11.43 -0.82 -12.93
N ASN A 21 11.68 -1.44 -14.08
CA ASN A 21 12.44 -0.83 -15.18
C ASN A 21 11.67 0.27 -15.93
N ASN A 22 10.39 0.42 -15.68
CA ASN A 22 9.54 1.43 -16.31
C ASN A 22 9.33 2.67 -15.44
N VAL A 23 10.00 2.75 -14.29
CA VAL A 23 9.88 3.87 -13.36
C VAL A 23 11.23 4.59 -13.25
N GLU A 24 11.22 5.88 -13.50
CA GLU A 24 12.38 6.74 -13.42
C GLU A 24 12.09 7.95 -12.53
N ILE A 25 13.02 8.28 -11.65
CA ILE A 25 12.96 9.51 -10.84
C ILE A 25 13.69 10.60 -11.62
N ILE A 26 12.91 11.56 -12.13
CA ILE A 26 13.45 12.63 -12.98
C ILE A 26 14.00 13.78 -12.12
N SER A 27 13.38 14.06 -10.97
CA SER A 27 13.75 15.17 -10.09
C SER A 27 13.21 14.96 -8.67
N GLY A 28 13.76 15.73 -7.73
CA GLY A 28 13.36 15.70 -6.32
C GLY A 28 14.13 14.68 -5.50
N ASP A 29 14.10 14.87 -4.19
CA ASP A 29 14.77 14.00 -3.23
C ASP A 29 13.76 13.17 -2.45
N LEU A 30 14.01 11.87 -2.37
CA LEU A 30 13.22 10.94 -1.57
C LEU A 30 13.99 10.50 -0.33
N SER A 31 13.28 10.39 0.77
CA SER A 31 13.76 9.74 1.99
C SER A 31 13.15 8.35 2.11
N ASP A 32 13.88 7.44 2.73
CA ASP A 32 13.50 6.04 2.89
C ASP A 32 13.08 5.74 4.33
N TYR A 33 12.08 4.87 4.46
CA TYR A 33 11.74 4.22 5.71
C TYR A 33 11.46 2.74 5.44
N ASP A 34 12.27 1.88 6.05
CA ASP A 34 12.14 0.43 5.92
C ASP A 34 11.51 -0.17 7.18
N PHE A 35 10.62 -1.12 6.99
CA PHE A 35 10.04 -1.90 8.08
C PHE A 35 9.76 -3.33 7.64
N THR A 36 9.63 -4.22 8.62
CA THR A 36 9.28 -5.63 8.37
C THR A 36 7.79 -5.82 8.64
N THR A 37 7.09 -6.41 7.68
CA THR A 37 5.67 -6.74 7.81
C THR A 37 5.48 -8.02 8.63
N GLU A 38 4.23 -8.31 9.02
CA GLU A 38 3.87 -9.56 9.72
C GLU A 38 4.18 -10.83 8.91
N MET A 39 4.39 -10.71 7.60
CA MET A 39 4.87 -11.79 6.74
C MET A 39 6.37 -12.05 6.86
N GLY A 40 7.10 -11.26 7.65
CA GLY A 40 8.55 -11.32 7.75
C GLY A 40 9.25 -10.76 6.51
N LYS A 41 8.58 -9.96 5.70
CA LYS A 41 9.11 -9.34 4.48
C LYS A 41 9.32 -7.84 4.69
N THR A 42 10.39 -7.33 4.11
CA THR A 42 10.70 -5.90 4.15
C THR A 42 9.79 -5.11 3.20
N TRP A 43 9.38 -3.96 3.67
CA TRP A 43 8.73 -2.93 2.88
C TRP A 43 9.54 -1.64 3.00
N LYS A 44 10.04 -1.15 1.87
CA LYS A 44 10.66 0.17 1.79
C LYS A 44 9.63 1.18 1.33
N ASN A 45 9.41 2.18 2.16
CA ASN A 45 8.55 3.31 1.83
C ASN A 45 9.42 4.51 1.47
N GLN A 46 9.19 5.10 0.31
CA GLN A 46 9.89 6.30 -0.12
C GLN A 46 8.93 7.49 -0.15
N PHE A 47 9.32 8.56 0.48
CA PHE A 47 8.52 9.77 0.61
C PHE A 47 9.34 11.01 0.25
N CYS A 48 8.65 12.07 -0.16
CA CYS A 48 9.29 13.34 -0.49
C CYS A 48 9.98 13.92 0.75
N SER A 49 11.27 14.24 0.63
CA SER A 49 12.05 14.81 1.73
C SER A 49 11.59 16.20 2.14
N SER A 50 10.90 16.93 1.24
CA SER A 50 10.44 18.30 1.48
C SER A 50 9.05 18.36 2.14
N CYS A 51 8.10 17.50 1.74
CA CYS A 51 6.71 17.60 2.21
C CYS A 51 6.20 16.31 2.89
N GLY A 52 6.99 15.23 2.92
CA GLY A 52 6.61 13.98 3.57
C GLY A 52 5.60 13.13 2.80
N THR A 53 5.17 13.52 1.61
CA THR A 53 4.22 12.74 0.81
C THR A 53 4.82 11.39 0.44
N THR A 54 4.14 10.30 0.77
CA THR A 54 4.51 8.95 0.31
C THR A 54 4.34 8.85 -1.21
N ILE A 55 5.40 8.44 -1.90
CA ILE A 55 5.43 8.37 -3.37
C ILE A 55 5.57 6.93 -3.85
N LEU A 56 6.62 6.23 -3.42
CA LEU A 56 6.97 4.91 -3.92
C LEU A 56 7.03 3.88 -2.79
N MET A 57 6.67 2.66 -3.13
CA MET A 57 6.73 1.52 -2.21
C MET A 57 7.37 0.33 -2.90
N HIS A 58 8.37 -0.24 -2.25
CA HIS A 58 9.10 -1.42 -2.72
C HIS A 58 8.81 -2.57 -1.76
N LEU A 59 8.17 -3.61 -2.27
CA LEU A 59 7.82 -4.79 -1.48
C LEU A 59 8.79 -5.93 -1.78
N GLU A 60 9.47 -6.44 -0.77
CA GLU A 60 10.28 -7.66 -0.91
C GLU A 60 9.45 -8.84 -1.39
N ALA A 61 8.18 -8.90 -0.97
CA ALA A 61 7.24 -9.92 -1.42
C ALA A 61 6.91 -9.83 -2.92
N TRP A 62 7.23 -8.71 -3.57
CA TRP A 62 6.94 -8.46 -4.99
C TRP A 62 8.06 -7.65 -5.67
N PRO A 63 9.27 -8.25 -5.79
CA PRO A 63 10.50 -7.49 -6.06
C PRO A 63 10.62 -6.94 -7.50
N GLY A 64 9.82 -7.44 -8.43
CA GLY A 64 9.85 -7.01 -9.85
C GLY A 64 9.07 -5.73 -10.13
N ASP A 65 8.29 -5.26 -9.17
CA ASP A 65 7.38 -4.13 -9.34
C ASP A 65 7.65 -3.02 -8.30
N ILE A 66 7.22 -1.82 -8.63
CA ILE A 66 7.19 -0.67 -7.73
C ILE A 66 5.75 -0.20 -7.60
N GLY A 67 5.29 0.00 -6.38
CA GLY A 67 4.02 0.63 -6.09
C GLY A 67 4.17 2.15 -6.06
N VAL A 68 3.33 2.84 -6.83
CA VAL A 68 3.19 4.30 -6.78
C VAL A 68 1.93 4.62 -5.99
N ALA A 69 2.02 5.56 -5.04
CA ALA A 69 0.86 6.00 -4.28
C ALA A 69 -0.21 6.59 -5.21
N GLY A 70 -1.40 6.00 -5.19
CA GLY A 70 -2.41 6.24 -6.23
C GLY A 70 -3.00 7.65 -6.28
N GLY A 71 -2.85 8.43 -5.21
CA GLY A 71 -3.30 9.82 -5.16
C GLY A 71 -2.24 10.84 -5.60
N THR A 72 -1.03 10.40 -5.98
CA THR A 72 0.09 11.30 -6.31
C THR A 72 0.25 11.58 -7.79
N PHE A 73 -0.57 11.00 -8.65
CA PHE A 73 -0.55 11.29 -10.07
C PHE A 73 -1.12 12.69 -10.36
N ASP A 74 -0.56 13.34 -11.35
CA ASP A 74 -1.14 14.58 -11.89
C ASP A 74 -2.53 14.31 -12.48
N PRO A 75 -3.41 15.32 -12.53
CA PRO A 75 -4.75 15.16 -13.10
C PRO A 75 -4.74 14.67 -14.56
N PRO A 76 -5.61 13.72 -14.91
CA PRO A 76 -6.64 13.12 -14.06
C PRO A 76 -6.06 12.11 -13.07
N THR A 77 -6.06 12.43 -11.79
CA THR A 77 -5.32 11.71 -10.74
C THR A 77 -5.67 10.22 -10.68
N PHE A 78 -6.94 9.88 -10.79
CA PHE A 78 -7.42 8.50 -10.72
C PHE A 78 -7.79 7.96 -12.11
N TRP A 79 -6.84 8.04 -13.03
CA TRP A 79 -6.98 7.58 -14.43
C TRP A 79 -7.09 6.08 -14.58
N TYR A 80 -6.76 5.33 -13.55
CA TYR A 80 -6.71 3.86 -13.53
C TYR A 80 -7.98 3.26 -12.93
N GLU A 81 -8.24 2.00 -13.29
CA GLU A 81 -9.26 1.18 -12.66
C GLU A 81 -8.67 0.30 -11.57
N LEU A 82 -9.43 0.09 -10.49
CA LEU A 82 -8.98 -0.78 -9.42
C LEU A 82 -9.09 -2.25 -9.82
N SER A 83 -8.00 -3.00 -9.70
CA SER A 83 -7.97 -4.44 -9.99
C SER A 83 -8.36 -5.30 -8.79
N GLY A 84 -8.22 -4.78 -7.57
CA GLY A 84 -8.52 -5.54 -6.36
C GLY A 84 -8.57 -4.70 -5.10
N GLU A 85 -9.28 -5.22 -4.12
CA GLU A 85 -9.31 -4.77 -2.74
C GLU A 85 -8.77 -5.91 -1.87
N VAL A 86 -7.68 -5.65 -1.16
CA VAL A 86 -6.99 -6.67 -0.36
C VAL A 86 -6.96 -6.26 1.11
N PHE A 87 -6.72 -7.23 2.00
CA PHE A 87 -6.75 -7.02 3.45
C PHE A 87 -8.07 -6.44 3.95
N MET A 88 -9.17 -6.95 3.41
CA MET A 88 -10.52 -6.52 3.83
C MET A 88 -10.77 -6.76 5.31
N ARG A 89 -10.06 -7.69 5.95
CA ARG A 89 -10.11 -7.91 7.40
C ARG A 89 -9.79 -6.63 8.21
N SER A 90 -8.96 -5.74 7.64
CA SER A 90 -8.57 -4.47 8.27
C SER A 90 -9.38 -3.26 7.78
N LYS A 91 -10.41 -3.51 6.97
CA LYS A 91 -11.25 -2.45 6.41
C LYS A 91 -11.97 -1.67 7.51
N GLY A 92 -11.89 -0.35 7.46
CA GLY A 92 -12.64 0.51 8.36
C GLY A 92 -14.15 0.30 8.19
N HIS A 93 -14.87 0.13 9.31
CA HIS A 93 -16.31 -0.16 9.31
C HIS A 93 -17.16 0.92 8.59
N PHE A 94 -16.65 2.13 8.46
CA PHE A 94 -17.29 3.26 7.77
C PHE A 94 -16.99 3.32 6.26
N VAL A 95 -16.12 2.47 5.76
CA VAL A 95 -15.79 2.41 4.33
C VAL A 95 -16.80 1.51 3.62
N GLY A 96 -17.53 2.05 2.67
CA GLY A 96 -18.49 1.33 1.87
C GLY A 96 -17.87 0.36 0.88
N GLU A 97 -18.67 -0.19 -0.01
CA GLU A 97 -18.19 -1.09 -1.05
C GLU A 97 -17.33 -0.34 -2.07
N ILE A 98 -16.18 -0.90 -2.38
CA ILE A 98 -15.27 -0.37 -3.40
C ILE A 98 -15.46 -1.20 -4.69
N ASN A 99 -15.60 -0.51 -5.82
CA ASN A 99 -15.74 -1.17 -7.11
C ASN A 99 -14.40 -1.74 -7.58
N ALA A 100 -14.14 -3.00 -7.23
CA ALA A 100 -12.97 -3.74 -7.63
C ALA A 100 -13.35 -5.22 -7.88
N PRO A 101 -12.86 -5.85 -8.98
CA PRO A 101 -13.29 -7.21 -9.35
C PRO A 101 -12.80 -8.29 -8.39
N ARG A 102 -11.66 -8.10 -7.73
CA ARG A 102 -11.11 -9.03 -6.74
C ARG A 102 -11.25 -8.47 -5.35
N LYS A 103 -11.69 -9.32 -4.42
CA LYS A 103 -11.82 -8.97 -3.01
C LYS A 103 -11.20 -10.08 -2.16
N MET A 104 -10.24 -9.74 -1.32
CA MET A 104 -9.49 -10.70 -0.52
C MET A 104 -9.37 -10.22 0.93
N ASP A 105 -9.61 -11.12 1.88
CA ASP A 105 -9.45 -10.81 3.30
C ASP A 105 -8.00 -10.55 3.70
N THR A 106 -7.06 -11.17 2.97
CA THR A 106 -5.62 -10.96 3.11
C THR A 106 -4.99 -10.72 1.73
N TRP A 107 -3.88 -11.34 1.43
CA TRP A 107 -3.12 -11.21 0.19
C TRP A 107 -2.88 -12.59 -0.44
N PHE A 108 -2.46 -12.64 -1.70
CA PHE A 108 -2.03 -13.87 -2.37
C PHE A 108 -0.93 -14.58 -1.58
N ASN A 109 -1.07 -15.87 -1.32
CA ASN A 109 -0.09 -16.68 -0.58
C ASN A 109 0.32 -16.04 0.75
N TYR A 110 -0.63 -15.39 1.42
CA TYR A 110 -0.38 -14.75 2.70
C TYR A 110 -0.17 -15.79 3.80
N GLU A 111 0.99 -15.69 4.46
CA GLU A 111 1.32 -16.46 5.66
C GLU A 111 1.90 -15.51 6.71
N SER A 112 1.17 -15.34 7.82
CA SER A 112 1.69 -14.57 8.95
C SER A 112 2.78 -15.37 9.67
N LYS A 113 3.89 -14.73 9.96
CA LYS A 113 5.00 -15.29 10.75
C LYS A 113 4.84 -15.11 12.25
N GLY A 114 3.82 -14.41 12.68
CA GLY A 114 3.52 -14.13 14.08
C GLY A 114 2.03 -14.16 14.38
N ALA A 115 1.68 -13.91 15.64
CA ALA A 115 0.29 -13.73 16.03
C ALA A 115 -0.31 -12.53 15.29
N VAL A 116 -1.51 -12.69 14.79
CA VAL A 116 -2.29 -11.58 14.26
C VAL A 116 -2.65 -10.69 15.45
N GLU A 117 -2.10 -9.49 15.46
CA GLU A 117 -2.41 -8.53 16.51
C GLU A 117 -3.81 -7.94 16.31
N ASP A 118 -4.53 -7.69 17.40
CA ASP A 118 -5.87 -7.08 17.37
C ASP A 118 -5.92 -5.78 16.57
N ARG A 119 -4.83 -5.02 16.57
CA ARG A 119 -4.69 -3.80 15.77
C ARG A 119 -4.76 -4.01 14.25
N MET A 120 -4.65 -5.25 13.80
CA MET A 120 -4.75 -5.60 12.38
C MET A 120 -6.20 -5.75 11.92
N ASP A 121 -7.13 -5.88 12.87
CA ASP A 121 -8.56 -5.95 12.60
C ASP A 121 -9.13 -4.52 12.49
N GLY A 122 -9.88 -4.24 11.44
CA GLY A 122 -10.57 -2.96 11.25
C GLY A 122 -11.88 -2.85 12.03
N LYS A 123 -12.25 -3.85 12.81
CA LYS A 123 -13.49 -3.87 13.57
C LYS A 123 -13.44 -2.92 14.76
N LYS A 124 -14.59 -2.37 15.05
CA LYS A 124 -14.80 -1.57 16.24
C LYS A 124 -14.92 -2.51 17.45
N ASN A 125 -14.04 -2.36 18.39
CA ASN A 125 -14.16 -3.03 19.68
C ASN A 125 -15.33 -2.45 20.48
#